data_35b362f9efbf3726d655fdd5d54b1332
#
_entry.id   35b362f9efbf3726d655fdd5d54b1332
#
_cell.length_a   1.000
_cell.length_b   1.000
_cell.length_c   1.000
_cell.angle_alpha   90.00
_cell.angle_beta   90.00
_cell.angle_gamma   90.00
#
_symmetry.space_group_name_H-M   'P 1'
#
loop_
_entity.id
_entity.type
_entity.pdbx_description
1 polymer ?
#
loop_
_entity_poly.entity_id
_entity_poly.type
_entity_poly.pdbx_seq_one_letter_code
_entity_poly.pdbx_strand_id
1 'polypeptide(L)'
;MVSAMRALAADTQAEKSALEPLQRMGHGFFQYPTPDGYTDDELPWMGTLMWRWNFGMAIAAGRQPGVRVDLHELGKVLRDGAEQTSPSRWFAHLVGRAPKPEELKNLGAGDERQTPGLILAGPAFQRC
;
A
#
# COMPACT_ATOMS: atom_id res chain seq x y z
N MET A 1 -4.27 0.93 4.91
CA MET A 1 -3.31 2.00 5.26
C MET A 1 -2.22 1.53 6.21
N VAL A 2 -2.52 1.11 7.43
CA VAL A 2 -1.50 0.68 8.42
C VAL A 2 -0.61 -0.45 7.88
N SER A 3 -1.19 -1.46 7.24
CA SER A 3 -0.45 -2.56 6.60
C SER A 3 0.55 -2.05 5.54
N ALA A 4 0.15 -1.08 4.71
CA ALA A 4 1.03 -0.48 3.72
C ALA A 4 2.19 0.28 4.39
N MET A 5 1.92 1.04 5.44
CA MET A 5 2.94 1.77 6.18
C MET A 5 3.94 0.82 6.85
N ARG A 6 3.47 -0.25 7.46
CA ARG A 6 4.32 -1.29 8.07
C ARG A 6 5.18 -2.00 7.03
N ALA A 7 4.58 -2.42 5.91
CA ALA A 7 5.29 -3.13 4.85
C ALA A 7 6.35 -2.26 4.17
N LEU A 8 6.16 -0.93 4.13
CA LEU A 8 7.14 0.02 3.61
C LEU A 8 8.11 0.55 4.67
N ALA A 9 8.08 0.02 5.89
CA ALA A 9 8.86 0.55 7.02
C ALA A 9 8.72 2.07 7.17
N ALA A 10 7.50 2.59 6.98
CA ALA A 10 7.23 4.01 6.98
C ALA A 10 7.43 4.62 8.38
N ASP A 11 8.14 5.74 8.43
CA ASP A 11 8.26 6.58 9.61
C ASP A 11 7.17 7.66 9.60
N THR A 12 6.47 7.83 10.72
CA THR A 12 5.40 8.82 10.85
C THR A 12 5.22 9.24 12.30
N GLN A 13 4.97 10.53 12.51
CA GLN A 13 4.56 11.06 13.81
C GLN A 13 3.04 11.03 14.01
N ALA A 14 2.30 10.36 13.12
CA ALA A 14 0.84 10.25 13.15
C ALA A 14 0.11 11.61 13.22
N GLU A 15 0.66 12.62 12.56
CA GLU A 15 0.04 13.92 12.44
C GLU A 15 -1.32 13.83 11.73
N LYS A 16 -2.14 14.87 11.88
CA LYS A 16 -3.47 14.96 11.24
C LYS A 16 -3.41 14.70 9.73
N SER A 17 -2.38 15.21 9.06
CA SER A 17 -2.14 15.02 7.62
C SER A 17 -1.90 13.56 7.23
N ALA A 18 -1.29 12.75 8.12
CA ALA A 18 -1.09 11.32 7.91
C ALA A 18 -2.38 10.51 8.16
N LEU A 19 -3.30 11.02 8.98
CA LEU A 19 -4.56 10.35 9.33
C LEU A 19 -5.72 10.71 8.40
N GLU A 20 -5.67 11.86 7.73
CA GLU A 20 -6.71 12.31 6.80
C GLU A 20 -7.08 11.27 5.72
N PRO A 21 -6.14 10.53 5.10
CA PRO A 21 -6.47 9.48 4.16
C PRO A 21 -7.39 8.40 4.73
N LEU A 22 -7.29 8.06 6.02
CA LEU A 22 -8.20 7.09 6.66
C LEU A 22 -9.65 7.54 6.63
N GLN A 23 -9.89 8.82 6.92
CA GLN A 23 -11.23 9.40 6.87
C GLN A 23 -11.79 9.35 5.45
N ARG A 24 -10.98 9.73 4.46
CA ARG A 24 -11.36 9.69 3.03
C ARG A 24 -11.61 8.27 2.52
N MET A 25 -10.93 7.27 3.09
CA MET A 25 -11.17 5.86 2.81
C MET A 25 -12.41 5.30 3.50
N GLY A 26 -13.12 6.09 4.31
CA GLY A 26 -14.27 5.65 5.09
C GLY A 26 -13.89 4.84 6.33
N HIS A 27 -12.63 4.82 6.74
CA HIS A 27 -12.11 4.06 7.89
C HIS A 27 -11.76 4.97 9.08
N GLY A 28 -12.51 6.04 9.30
CA GLY A 28 -12.30 6.88 10.48
C GLY A 28 -12.52 6.09 11.77
N PHE A 29 -11.60 6.20 12.73
CA PHE A 29 -11.73 5.52 14.01
C PHE A 29 -13.01 5.98 14.72
N PHE A 30 -13.82 5.02 15.20
CA PHE A 30 -15.08 5.25 15.94
C PHE A 30 -16.10 6.12 15.19
N GLN A 31 -16.04 6.20 13.87
CA GLN A 31 -16.92 7.04 13.05
C GLN A 31 -18.00 6.25 12.30
N TYR A 32 -18.12 4.96 12.54
CA TYR A 32 -19.20 4.19 11.94
C TYR A 32 -20.54 4.52 12.59
N PRO A 33 -21.61 4.78 11.80
CA PRO A 33 -22.88 5.29 12.33
C PRO A 33 -23.64 4.31 13.23
N THR A 34 -23.41 3.01 13.07
CA THR A 34 -24.09 1.96 13.81
C THR A 34 -23.15 1.21 14.75
N PRO A 35 -23.67 0.63 15.86
CA PRO A 35 -22.86 -0.10 16.82
C PRO A 35 -22.28 -1.41 16.29
N ASP A 36 -22.78 -1.92 15.15
CA ASP A 36 -22.33 -3.16 14.54
C ASP A 36 -20.92 -3.06 13.94
N GLY A 37 -20.41 -1.83 13.81
CA GLY A 37 -19.08 -1.60 13.23
C GLY A 37 -19.06 -1.63 11.71
N TYR A 38 -17.85 -1.65 11.15
CA TYR A 38 -17.66 -1.69 9.71
C TYR A 38 -18.00 -3.08 9.15
N THR A 39 -18.64 -3.07 7.96
CA THR A 39 -19.00 -4.30 7.26
C THR A 39 -17.79 -5.01 6.66
N ASP A 40 -17.83 -6.34 6.65
CA ASP A 40 -16.84 -7.19 5.96
C ASP A 40 -17.16 -7.35 4.46
N ASP A 41 -18.35 -6.90 3.99
CA ASP A 41 -18.73 -6.96 2.60
C ASP A 41 -17.89 -6.02 1.73
N GLU A 42 -17.53 -6.46 0.51
CA GLU A 42 -16.71 -5.68 -0.41
C GLU A 42 -17.43 -4.45 -1.00
N LEU A 43 -18.72 -4.57 -1.28
CA LEU A 43 -19.49 -3.56 -2.03
C LEU A 43 -19.47 -2.15 -1.42
N PRO A 44 -19.67 -1.96 -0.11
CA PRO A 44 -19.61 -0.65 0.51
C PRO A 44 -18.23 0.03 0.37
N TRP A 45 -17.16 -0.78 0.21
CA TRP A 45 -15.78 -0.28 0.08
C TRP A 45 -15.39 0.14 -1.33
N MET A 46 -16.18 -0.24 -2.35
CA MET A 46 -15.90 0.12 -3.74
C MET A 46 -15.94 1.63 -3.98
N GLY A 47 -16.81 2.35 -3.30
CA GLY A 47 -16.88 3.82 -3.39
C GLY A 47 -15.63 4.56 -2.94
N THR A 48 -14.79 3.93 -2.12
CA THR A 48 -13.55 4.53 -1.60
C THR A 48 -12.27 4.00 -2.27
N LEU A 49 -12.40 3.16 -3.31
CA LEU A 49 -11.28 2.51 -3.97
C LEU A 49 -10.25 3.49 -4.53
N MET A 50 -10.70 4.60 -5.12
CA MET A 50 -9.83 5.65 -5.63
C MET A 50 -8.92 6.25 -4.55
N TRP A 51 -9.44 6.44 -3.34
CA TRP A 51 -8.66 6.96 -2.21
C TRP A 51 -7.58 5.99 -1.76
N ARG A 52 -7.87 4.68 -1.81
CA ARG A 52 -6.92 3.62 -1.49
C ARG A 52 -5.80 3.54 -2.53
N TRP A 53 -6.15 3.61 -3.82
CA TRP A 53 -5.18 3.64 -4.90
C TRP A 53 -4.28 4.87 -4.80
N ASN A 54 -4.87 6.05 -4.64
CA ASN A 54 -4.13 7.29 -4.52
C ASN A 54 -3.19 7.26 -3.31
N PHE A 55 -3.64 6.71 -2.18
CA PHE A 55 -2.79 6.54 -1.01
C PHE A 55 -1.62 5.60 -1.28
N GLY A 56 -1.86 4.43 -1.87
CA GLY A 56 -0.81 3.48 -2.22
C GLY A 56 0.25 4.08 -3.14
N MET A 57 -0.19 4.81 -4.16
CA MET A 57 0.72 5.51 -5.07
C MET A 57 1.44 6.68 -4.40
N ALA A 58 0.76 7.45 -3.57
CA ALA A 58 1.34 8.60 -2.88
C ALA A 58 2.40 8.20 -1.85
N ILE A 59 2.15 7.16 -1.05
CA ILE A 59 3.10 6.68 -0.04
C ILE A 59 4.35 6.09 -0.70
N ALA A 60 4.19 5.29 -1.75
CA ALA A 60 5.31 4.74 -2.50
C ALA A 60 6.14 5.82 -3.22
N ALA A 61 5.49 6.90 -3.66
CA ALA A 61 6.18 8.04 -4.27
C ALA A 61 6.77 9.03 -3.25
N GLY A 62 6.66 8.77 -1.93
CA GLY A 62 7.12 9.68 -0.88
C GLY A 62 6.35 11.02 -0.83
N ARG A 63 5.13 11.06 -1.37
CA ARG A 63 4.30 12.28 -1.46
C ARG A 63 3.19 12.36 -0.41
N GLN A 64 3.10 11.35 0.47
CA GLN A 64 2.11 11.39 1.56
C GLN A 64 2.60 12.33 2.66
N PRO A 65 1.90 13.43 2.96
CA PRO A 65 2.30 14.34 4.04
C PRO A 65 2.34 13.63 5.40
N GLY A 66 3.34 13.95 6.22
CA GLY A 66 3.50 13.35 7.55
C GLY A 66 3.96 11.89 7.55
N VAL A 67 4.33 11.34 6.40
CA VAL A 67 4.84 9.96 6.26
C VAL A 67 6.13 9.97 5.44
N ARG A 68 7.16 9.34 5.96
CA ARG A 68 8.45 9.15 5.27
C ARG A 68 8.64 7.69 4.95
N VAL A 69 9.04 7.41 3.72
CA VAL A 69 9.38 6.06 3.24
C VAL A 69 10.68 6.13 2.48
N ASP A 70 11.62 5.26 2.84
CA ASP A 70 12.87 5.09 2.10
C ASP A 70 12.82 3.78 1.29
N LEU A 71 12.26 3.86 0.07
CA LEU A 71 12.21 2.72 -0.84
C LEU A 71 13.59 2.25 -1.30
N HIS A 72 14.58 3.14 -1.32
CA HIS A 72 15.93 2.78 -1.74
C HIS A 72 16.59 1.86 -0.71
N GLU A 73 16.52 2.21 0.58
CA GLU A 73 17.05 1.37 1.65
C GLU A 73 16.27 0.05 1.77
N LEU A 74 14.95 0.10 1.71
CA LEU A 74 14.13 -1.11 1.70
C LEU A 74 14.46 -1.99 0.49
N GLY A 75 14.60 -1.41 -0.69
CA GLY A 75 15.00 -2.12 -1.91
C GLY A 75 16.37 -2.79 -1.77
N LYS A 76 17.36 -2.15 -1.12
CA LYS A 76 18.66 -2.76 -0.85
C LYS A 76 18.52 -4.05 -0.03
N VAL A 77 17.71 -4.02 1.01
CA VAL A 77 17.45 -5.20 1.86
C VAL A 77 16.81 -6.32 1.04
N LEU A 78 15.88 -5.98 0.15
CA LEU A 78 15.14 -6.95 -0.66
C LEU A 78 15.94 -7.50 -1.84
N ARG A 79 17.01 -6.82 -2.29
CA ARG A 79 17.80 -7.23 -3.49
C ARG A 79 18.59 -8.51 -3.28
N ASP A 80 19.04 -8.79 -2.05
CA ASP A 80 19.82 -9.99 -1.74
C ASP A 80 20.98 -10.21 -2.74
N GLY A 81 21.80 -9.16 -2.95
CA GLY A 81 22.94 -9.17 -3.85
C GLY A 81 22.64 -8.91 -5.34
N ALA A 82 21.38 -8.77 -5.75
CA ALA A 82 21.02 -8.40 -7.11
C ALA A 82 21.18 -6.88 -7.35
N GLU A 83 21.36 -6.47 -8.61
CA GLU A 83 21.53 -5.06 -8.98
C GLU A 83 20.25 -4.24 -8.75
N GLN A 84 19.09 -4.84 -8.97
CA GLN A 84 17.77 -4.23 -8.76
C GLN A 84 16.82 -5.19 -8.05
N THR A 85 15.85 -4.63 -7.30
CA THR A 85 14.81 -5.43 -6.65
C THR A 85 13.75 -5.84 -7.66
N SER A 86 13.61 -7.15 -7.88
CA SER A 86 12.61 -7.66 -8.83
C SER A 86 11.17 -7.38 -8.37
N PRO A 87 10.21 -7.19 -9.30
CA PRO A 87 8.79 -7.05 -8.97
C PRO A 87 8.24 -8.20 -8.11
N SER A 88 8.75 -9.41 -8.32
CA SER A 88 8.38 -10.59 -7.53
C SER A 88 8.78 -10.47 -6.06
N ARG A 89 9.95 -9.92 -5.77
CA ARG A 89 10.41 -9.70 -4.39
C ARG A 89 9.63 -8.60 -3.70
N TRP A 90 9.37 -7.49 -4.40
CA TRP A 90 8.47 -6.45 -3.91
C TRP A 90 7.08 -7.01 -3.59
N PHE A 91 6.52 -7.83 -4.50
CA PHE A 91 5.21 -8.43 -4.29
C PHE A 91 5.20 -9.35 -3.08
N ALA A 92 6.18 -10.26 -2.98
CA ALA A 92 6.27 -11.17 -1.84
C ALA A 92 6.41 -10.45 -0.50
N HIS A 93 7.18 -9.35 -0.48
CA HIS A 93 7.35 -8.54 0.72
C HIS A 93 6.06 -7.79 1.12
N LEU A 94 5.40 -7.14 0.15
CA LEU A 94 4.23 -6.30 0.42
C LEU A 94 2.96 -7.12 0.68
N VAL A 95 2.75 -8.22 -0.04
CA VAL A 95 1.54 -9.04 0.03
C VAL A 95 1.70 -10.26 0.95
N GLY A 96 2.95 -10.62 1.31
CA GLY A 96 3.25 -11.74 2.20
C GLY A 96 3.17 -13.12 1.54
N ARG A 97 3.07 -13.20 0.20
CA ARG A 97 3.08 -14.44 -0.58
C ARG A 97 3.76 -14.26 -1.93
N ALA A 98 4.12 -15.38 -2.56
CA ALA A 98 4.61 -15.34 -3.93
C ALA A 98 3.53 -14.84 -4.91
N PRO A 99 3.90 -14.04 -5.93
CA PRO A 99 2.98 -13.59 -6.96
C PRO A 99 2.56 -14.72 -7.89
N LYS A 100 1.32 -14.64 -8.39
CA LYS A 100 0.88 -15.47 -9.51
C LYS A 100 1.44 -14.92 -10.83
N PRO A 101 1.59 -15.75 -11.88
CA PRO A 101 2.09 -15.28 -13.18
C PRO A 101 1.31 -14.09 -13.77
N GLU A 102 0.00 -14.09 -13.59
CA GLU A 102 -0.91 -13.02 -14.04
C GLU A 102 -0.66 -11.70 -13.31
N GLU A 103 -0.38 -11.77 -12.00
CA GLU A 103 -0.09 -10.59 -11.17
C GLU A 103 1.22 -9.94 -11.59
N LEU A 104 2.25 -10.74 -11.90
CA LEU A 104 3.53 -10.23 -12.43
C LEU A 104 3.37 -9.60 -13.82
N LYS A 105 2.56 -10.21 -14.68
CA LYS A 105 2.29 -9.68 -16.02
C LYS A 105 1.67 -8.28 -15.94
N ASN A 106 0.76 -8.07 -15.00
CA ASN A 106 0.09 -6.78 -14.78
C ASN A 106 1.02 -5.70 -14.19
N LEU A 107 2.07 -6.09 -13.48
CA LEU A 107 3.07 -5.15 -12.97
C LEU A 107 4.01 -4.65 -14.07
N GLY A 108 4.14 -5.41 -15.18
CA GLY A 108 5.00 -5.06 -16.31
C GLY A 108 6.47 -4.95 -15.93
N ALA A 109 7.26 -4.29 -16.79
CA ALA A 109 8.64 -3.88 -16.53
C ALA A 109 8.67 -2.53 -15.77
N GLY A 110 7.83 -2.39 -14.73
CA GLY A 110 7.72 -1.15 -13.98
C GLY A 110 9.04 -0.71 -13.36
N ASP A 111 9.26 0.59 -13.33
CA ASP A 111 10.36 1.19 -12.60
C ASP A 111 10.33 0.74 -11.13
N GLU A 112 11.51 0.50 -10.55
CA GLU A 112 11.70 0.10 -9.15
C GLU A 112 10.95 1.04 -8.17
N ARG A 113 10.78 2.30 -8.53
CA ARG A 113 10.05 3.30 -7.75
C ARG A 113 8.52 3.20 -7.88
N GLN A 114 8.02 2.71 -9.02
CA GLN A 114 6.58 2.61 -9.28
C GLN A 114 6.00 1.26 -8.84
N THR A 115 6.79 0.21 -8.91
CA THR A 115 6.38 -1.16 -8.60
C THR A 115 5.71 -1.28 -7.22
N PRO A 116 6.26 -0.75 -6.11
CA PRO A 116 5.60 -0.82 -4.81
C PRO A 116 4.22 -0.14 -4.80
N GLY A 117 4.11 1.02 -5.44
CA GLY A 117 2.83 1.76 -5.55
C GLY A 117 1.77 0.97 -6.30
N LEU A 118 2.13 0.34 -7.42
CA LEU A 118 1.23 -0.50 -8.21
C LEU A 118 0.76 -1.73 -7.42
N ILE A 119 1.65 -2.36 -6.66
CA ILE A 119 1.29 -3.50 -5.81
C ILE A 119 0.32 -3.06 -4.71
N LEU A 120 0.61 -1.96 -4.01
CA LEU A 120 -0.25 -1.42 -2.95
C LEU A 120 -1.63 -0.99 -3.48
N ALA A 121 -1.70 -0.46 -4.71
CA ALA A 121 -2.96 -0.13 -5.38
C ALA A 121 -3.65 -1.37 -5.97
N GLY A 122 -2.94 -2.47 -6.16
CA GLY A 122 -3.45 -3.68 -6.79
C GLY A 122 -4.42 -4.49 -5.92
N PRO A 123 -5.28 -5.30 -6.56
CA PRO A 123 -6.29 -6.09 -5.85
C PRO A 123 -5.69 -7.11 -4.88
N ALA A 124 -4.49 -7.60 -5.14
CA ALA A 124 -3.81 -8.56 -4.26
C ALA A 124 -3.54 -7.98 -2.86
N PHE A 125 -3.17 -6.70 -2.78
CA PHE A 125 -2.94 -6.03 -1.51
C PHE A 125 -4.23 -5.49 -0.88
N GLN A 126 -5.20 -5.07 -1.69
CA GLN A 126 -6.45 -4.46 -1.21
C GLN A 126 -7.44 -5.49 -0.61
N ARG A 127 -7.26 -6.78 -0.90
CA ARG A 127 -8.11 -7.88 -0.44
C ARG A 127 -7.46 -8.76 0.63
N CYS A 128 -6.36 -8.31 1.21
CA CYS A 128 -5.67 -9.00 2.30
C CYS A 128 -6.12 -8.47 3.65
#